data_4d0da99be65ee2d29047bac15845b528
#
_entry.id   4d0da99be65ee2d29047bac15845b528
#
_cell.length_a   1.000
_cell.length_b   1.000
_cell.length_c   1.000
_cell.angle_alpha   90.00
_cell.angle_beta   90.00
_cell.angle_gamma   90.00
#
_symmetry.space_group_name_H-M   'P 1'
#
loop_
_entity.id
_entity.type
_entity.pdbx_description
1 polymer ?
#
loop_
_entity_poly.entity_id
_entity_poly.type
_entity_poly.pdbx_seq_one_letter_code
_entity_poly.pdbx_strand_id
1 'polypeptide(L)'
;QLNENMKALKVRIQLTLGNLDYALNWVSGLSNGIMVEEFCVNKMFFYISIIRTYIYNNMYTQALIDLESLSASLKNLNRILDMIEINILRAMCYYKYNEEEKAFSYIDYAIKSAFRYNYVRIFADEGKLCAIILNKYLRNRHDLSSELKKYVKKLINAANKSAILSPNKMTNQVNQVVKSLTKSEEEVLNLLIDGFKYADISKQLNIKIS
;
A
#
# COMPACT_ATOMS: atom_id res chain seq x y z
N GLN A 1 -13.54 1.00 14.89
CA GLN A 1 -12.13 0.95 14.42
C GLN A 1 -11.73 -0.42 13.86
N LEU A 2 -11.98 -1.53 14.59
CA LEU A 2 -11.62 -2.86 14.08
C LEU A 2 -12.35 -3.18 12.78
N ASN A 3 -13.65 -2.91 12.72
CA ASN A 3 -14.50 -3.12 11.54
C ASN A 3 -14.00 -2.30 10.31
N GLU A 4 -13.61 -1.03 10.50
CA GLU A 4 -13.09 -0.20 9.40
C GLU A 4 -11.78 -0.75 8.84
N ASN A 5 -10.85 -1.18 9.71
CA ASN A 5 -9.60 -1.79 9.27
C ASN A 5 -9.81 -3.14 8.57
N MET A 6 -10.81 -3.93 8.99
CA MET A 6 -11.17 -5.19 8.32
C MET A 6 -11.77 -4.94 6.93
N LYS A 7 -12.64 -3.93 6.78
CA LYS A 7 -13.14 -3.51 5.47
C LYS A 7 -12.01 -3.03 4.56
N ALA A 8 -11.09 -2.22 5.11
CA ALA A 8 -9.90 -1.76 4.39
C ALA A 8 -8.99 -2.93 3.96
N LEU A 9 -8.85 -3.97 4.79
CA LEU A 9 -8.12 -5.18 4.43
C LEU A 9 -8.77 -5.90 3.24
N LYS A 10 -10.09 -6.07 3.26
CA LYS A 10 -10.83 -6.64 2.12
C LYS A 10 -10.58 -5.83 0.85
N VAL A 11 -10.65 -4.50 0.93
CA VAL A 11 -10.36 -3.62 -0.21
C VAL A 11 -8.93 -3.81 -0.72
N ARG A 12 -7.92 -3.90 0.15
CA ARG A 12 -6.53 -4.17 -0.27
C ARG A 12 -6.38 -5.50 -1.00
N ILE A 13 -7.09 -6.53 -0.56
CA ILE A 13 -7.15 -7.82 -1.24
C ILE A 13 -7.78 -7.65 -2.62
N GLN A 14 -8.92 -6.97 -2.73
CA GLN A 14 -9.59 -6.73 -4.01
C GLN A 14 -8.71 -5.90 -4.97
N LEU A 15 -8.01 -4.89 -4.49
CA LEU A 15 -7.01 -4.15 -5.30
C LEU A 15 -5.92 -5.07 -5.84
N THR A 16 -5.42 -6.00 -5.01
CA THR A 16 -4.41 -6.98 -5.43
C THR A 16 -4.95 -7.94 -6.48
N LEU A 17 -6.24 -8.29 -6.43
CA LEU A 17 -6.95 -9.12 -7.39
C LEU A 17 -7.32 -8.35 -8.68
N GLY A 18 -7.13 -7.02 -8.71
CA GLY A 18 -7.48 -6.18 -9.86
C GLY A 18 -8.95 -5.71 -9.88
N ASN A 19 -9.72 -5.94 -8.83
CA ASN A 19 -11.12 -5.52 -8.71
C ASN A 19 -11.21 -4.05 -8.31
N LEU A 20 -10.81 -3.15 -9.22
CA LEU A 20 -10.70 -1.71 -8.95
C LEU A 20 -12.04 -1.06 -8.66
N ASP A 21 -13.11 -1.47 -9.36
CA ASP A 21 -14.47 -0.95 -9.16
C ASP A 21 -14.98 -1.23 -7.75
N TYR A 22 -14.69 -2.42 -7.19
CA TYR A 22 -15.04 -2.73 -5.81
C TYR A 22 -14.42 -1.75 -4.83
N ALA A 23 -13.13 -1.47 -5.01
CA ALA A 23 -12.39 -0.56 -4.13
C ALA A 23 -12.89 0.89 -4.29
N LEU A 24 -13.18 1.32 -5.52
CA LEU A 24 -13.69 2.66 -5.79
C LEU A 24 -15.09 2.87 -5.21
N ASN A 25 -15.98 1.89 -5.37
CA ASN A 25 -17.32 1.93 -4.79
C ASN A 25 -17.27 2.00 -3.25
N TRP A 26 -16.33 1.28 -2.63
CA TRP A 26 -16.13 1.38 -1.19
C TRP A 26 -15.74 2.79 -0.76
N VAL A 27 -14.78 3.42 -1.44
CA VAL A 27 -14.35 4.80 -1.13
C VAL A 27 -15.49 5.80 -1.37
N SER A 28 -16.22 5.67 -2.48
CA SER A 28 -17.36 6.54 -2.81
C SER A 28 -18.52 6.43 -1.81
N GLY A 29 -18.65 5.29 -1.13
CA GLY A 29 -19.64 5.09 -0.06
C GLY A 29 -19.23 5.68 1.30
N LEU A 30 -18.02 6.21 1.44
CA LEU A 30 -17.60 6.91 2.65
C LEU A 30 -18.15 8.34 2.62
N SER A 31 -19.02 8.65 3.58
CA SER A 31 -19.80 9.90 3.62
C SER A 31 -18.94 11.17 3.70
N ASN A 32 -17.72 11.04 4.21
CA ASN A 32 -16.78 12.15 4.39
C ASN A 32 -15.39 11.61 4.07
N GLY A 33 -14.72 12.09 3.04
CA GLY A 33 -13.33 11.70 2.73
C GLY A 33 -12.40 11.74 3.97
N ILE A 34 -11.13 11.43 3.82
CA ILE A 34 -10.11 11.39 4.91
C ILE A 34 -10.08 12.69 5.72
N MET A 35 -10.52 13.82 5.14
CA MET A 35 -10.29 15.19 5.63
C MET A 35 -11.33 15.72 6.61
N VAL A 36 -12.44 15.02 6.89
CA VAL A 36 -13.58 15.62 7.63
C VAL A 36 -13.67 15.11 9.07
N GLU A 37 -13.01 14.01 9.39
CA GLU A 37 -12.97 13.49 10.76
C GLU A 37 -11.66 13.85 11.46
N GLU A 38 -11.71 13.97 12.79
CA GLU A 38 -10.54 14.12 13.63
C GLU A 38 -9.54 12.99 13.34
N PHE A 39 -8.29 13.35 13.01
CA PHE A 39 -7.24 12.39 12.68
C PHE A 39 -7.04 11.38 13.81
N CYS A 40 -7.08 10.12 13.50
CA CYS A 40 -6.87 9.02 14.44
C CYS A 40 -5.75 8.09 13.96
N VAL A 41 -4.66 8.01 14.72
CA VAL A 41 -3.50 7.17 14.40
C VAL A 41 -3.87 5.69 14.20
N ASN A 42 -4.85 5.19 14.95
CA ASN A 42 -5.30 3.79 14.84
C ASN A 42 -6.05 3.50 13.52
N LYS A 43 -6.42 4.54 12.76
CA LYS A 43 -7.03 4.43 11.44
C LYS A 43 -6.01 4.54 10.29
N MET A 44 -4.69 4.57 10.55
CA MET A 44 -3.68 4.72 9.50
C MET A 44 -3.83 3.69 8.38
N PHE A 45 -4.06 2.42 8.73
CA PHE A 45 -4.28 1.37 7.74
C PHE A 45 -5.49 1.64 6.84
N PHE A 46 -6.57 2.16 7.41
CA PHE A 46 -7.78 2.57 6.68
C PHE A 46 -7.48 3.75 5.74
N TYR A 47 -6.84 4.82 6.23
CA TYR A 47 -6.50 5.99 5.40
C TYR A 47 -5.58 5.62 4.23
N ILE A 48 -4.52 4.88 4.49
CA ILE A 48 -3.61 4.41 3.43
C ILE A 48 -4.34 3.49 2.42
N SER A 49 -5.35 2.73 2.84
CA SER A 49 -6.13 1.91 1.92
C SER A 49 -7.01 2.74 0.99
N ILE A 50 -7.56 3.86 1.46
CA ILE A 50 -8.28 4.83 0.61
C ILE A 50 -7.30 5.42 -0.42
N ILE A 51 -6.15 5.91 0.04
CA ILE A 51 -5.14 6.51 -0.84
C ILE A 51 -4.67 5.51 -1.91
N ARG A 52 -4.45 4.25 -1.54
CA ARG A 52 -4.11 3.20 -2.51
C ARG A 52 -5.21 2.99 -3.53
N THR A 53 -6.48 3.04 -3.12
CA THR A 53 -7.62 2.98 -4.05
C THR A 53 -7.55 4.11 -5.07
N TYR A 54 -7.25 5.35 -4.64
CA TYR A 54 -7.05 6.47 -5.56
C TYR A 54 -5.90 6.22 -6.53
N ILE A 55 -4.75 5.77 -6.03
CA ILE A 55 -3.57 5.53 -6.87
C ILE A 55 -3.85 4.44 -7.92
N TYR A 56 -4.51 3.33 -7.53
CA TYR A 56 -4.87 2.26 -8.46
C TYR A 56 -5.87 2.71 -9.53
N ASN A 57 -6.72 3.68 -9.21
CA ASN A 57 -7.68 4.28 -10.14
C ASN A 57 -7.13 5.53 -10.86
N ASN A 58 -5.82 5.77 -10.84
CA ASN A 58 -5.13 6.91 -11.47
C ASN A 58 -5.57 8.30 -10.95
N MET A 59 -6.18 8.36 -9.78
CA MET A 59 -6.61 9.59 -9.10
C MET A 59 -5.47 10.18 -8.27
N TYR A 60 -4.32 10.45 -8.93
CA TYR A 60 -3.08 10.82 -8.24
C TYR A 60 -3.16 12.17 -7.52
N THR A 61 -3.93 13.14 -8.04
CA THR A 61 -4.12 14.45 -7.38
C THR A 61 -4.77 14.26 -6.01
N GLN A 62 -5.85 13.49 -5.93
CA GLN A 62 -6.53 13.22 -4.66
C GLN A 62 -5.62 12.46 -3.71
N ALA A 63 -4.92 11.44 -4.22
CA ALA A 63 -3.94 10.70 -3.43
C ALA A 63 -2.86 11.61 -2.82
N LEU A 64 -2.32 12.57 -3.59
CA LEU A 64 -1.31 13.50 -3.11
C LEU A 64 -1.85 14.47 -2.05
N ILE A 65 -3.07 14.98 -2.21
CA ILE A 65 -3.73 15.84 -1.21
C ILE A 65 -3.84 15.10 0.13
N ASP A 66 -4.34 13.86 0.08
CA ASP A 66 -4.54 13.06 1.29
C ASP A 66 -3.21 12.63 1.93
N LEU A 67 -2.20 12.30 1.12
CA LEU A 67 -0.84 12.00 1.60
C LEU A 67 -0.20 13.21 2.29
N GLU A 68 -0.43 14.43 1.77
CA GLU A 68 0.06 15.66 2.40
C GLU A 68 -0.59 15.88 3.77
N SER A 69 -1.92 15.74 3.83
CA SER A 69 -2.67 15.86 5.08
C SER A 69 -2.23 14.86 6.14
N LEU A 70 -2.09 13.57 5.76
CA LEU A 70 -1.60 12.54 6.68
C LEU A 70 -0.18 12.83 7.16
N SER A 71 0.71 13.25 6.26
CA SER A 71 2.08 13.61 6.62
C SER A 71 2.14 14.75 7.62
N ALA A 72 1.32 15.79 7.42
CA ALA A 72 1.20 16.91 8.35
C ALA A 72 0.72 16.45 9.74
N SER A 73 -0.29 15.59 9.79
CA SER A 73 -0.84 15.04 11.03
C SER A 73 0.16 14.15 11.80
N LEU A 74 1.09 13.52 11.08
CA LEU A 74 2.11 12.63 11.70
C LEU A 74 3.39 13.34 12.13
N LYS A 75 3.57 14.63 11.77
CA LYS A 75 4.85 15.36 11.91
C LYS A 75 5.49 15.24 13.31
N ASN A 76 4.68 15.20 14.36
CA ASN A 76 5.14 15.19 15.75
C ASN A 76 4.95 13.83 16.45
N LEU A 77 4.54 12.78 15.71
CA LEU A 77 4.15 11.50 16.31
C LEU A 77 5.23 10.41 16.20
N ASN A 78 6.41 10.72 15.72
CA ASN A 78 7.53 9.77 15.54
C ASN A 78 7.15 8.44 14.86
N ARG A 79 6.24 8.50 13.88
CA ARG A 79 5.70 7.34 13.14
C ARG A 79 6.52 7.06 11.89
N ILE A 80 7.74 6.54 12.08
CA ILE A 80 8.74 6.36 11.00
C ILE A 80 8.22 5.45 9.88
N LEU A 81 7.58 4.31 10.20
CA LEU A 81 7.05 3.38 9.19
C LEU A 81 5.98 4.03 8.32
N ASP A 82 5.04 4.75 8.94
CA ASP A 82 3.97 5.42 8.20
C ASP A 82 4.55 6.51 7.29
N MET A 83 5.56 7.25 7.76
CA MET A 83 6.24 8.26 6.94
C MET A 83 7.01 7.64 5.76
N ILE A 84 7.61 6.46 5.93
CA ILE A 84 8.24 5.73 4.83
C ILE A 84 7.18 5.34 3.80
N GLU A 85 6.05 4.75 4.23
CA GLU A 85 4.95 4.34 3.35
C GLU A 85 4.38 5.54 2.58
N ILE A 86 4.08 6.65 3.25
CA ILE A 86 3.61 7.89 2.64
C ILE A 86 4.58 8.38 1.56
N ASN A 87 5.89 8.39 1.83
CA ASN A 87 6.85 8.90 0.86
C ASN A 87 7.06 7.95 -0.33
N ILE A 88 6.93 6.64 -0.15
CA ILE A 88 6.89 5.69 -1.27
C ILE A 88 5.68 5.98 -2.16
N LEU A 89 4.49 6.14 -1.58
CA LEU A 89 3.26 6.41 -2.33
C LEU A 89 3.31 7.77 -3.05
N ARG A 90 3.88 8.82 -2.42
CA ARG A 90 4.15 10.10 -3.09
C ARG A 90 5.08 9.94 -4.29
N ALA A 91 6.18 9.21 -4.11
CA ALA A 91 7.11 8.95 -5.20
C ALA A 91 6.42 8.26 -6.37
N MET A 92 5.51 7.32 -6.10
CA MET A 92 4.75 6.63 -7.15
C MET A 92 3.79 7.58 -7.87
N CYS A 93 3.09 8.46 -7.16
CA CYS A 93 2.21 9.46 -7.77
C CYS A 93 2.99 10.44 -8.66
N TYR A 94 4.08 11.02 -8.16
CA TYR A 94 4.90 11.97 -8.92
C TYR A 94 5.56 11.31 -10.14
N TYR A 95 6.00 10.05 -10.00
CA TYR A 95 6.53 9.29 -11.13
C TYR A 95 5.49 9.10 -12.25
N LYS A 96 4.23 8.85 -11.89
CA LYS A 96 3.11 8.76 -12.84
C LYS A 96 2.75 10.09 -13.50
N TYR A 97 3.05 11.21 -12.85
CA TYR A 97 2.96 12.54 -13.45
C TYR A 97 4.18 12.94 -14.29
N ASN A 98 5.15 12.04 -14.49
CA ASN A 98 6.44 12.32 -15.15
C ASN A 98 7.29 13.38 -14.42
N GLU A 99 7.06 13.60 -13.13
CA GLU A 99 7.85 14.47 -12.27
C GLU A 99 8.94 13.66 -11.55
N GLU A 100 9.92 13.15 -12.32
CA GLU A 100 10.93 12.21 -11.82
C GLU A 100 11.76 12.79 -10.67
N GLU A 101 12.14 14.06 -10.72
CA GLU A 101 12.94 14.70 -9.66
C GLU A 101 12.21 14.73 -8.32
N LYS A 102 10.92 15.06 -8.32
CA LYS A 102 10.11 14.98 -7.10
C LYS A 102 9.95 13.53 -6.64
N ALA A 103 9.71 12.60 -7.55
CA ALA A 103 9.64 11.18 -7.22
C ALA A 103 10.94 10.70 -6.57
N PHE A 104 12.11 11.11 -7.10
CA PHE A 104 13.40 10.74 -6.54
C PHE A 104 13.66 11.39 -5.17
N SER A 105 13.19 12.60 -4.94
CA SER A 105 13.31 13.24 -3.62
C SER A 105 12.55 12.45 -2.55
N TYR A 106 11.30 12.06 -2.82
CA TYR A 106 10.48 11.30 -1.87
C TYR A 106 11.00 9.87 -1.66
N ILE A 107 11.44 9.18 -2.73
CA ILE A 107 11.97 7.83 -2.60
C ILE A 107 13.33 7.83 -1.87
N ASP A 108 14.17 8.85 -2.04
CA ASP A 108 15.43 9.05 -1.31
C ASP A 108 15.19 9.13 0.19
N TYR A 109 14.21 9.96 0.61
CA TYR A 109 13.82 10.05 2.01
C TYR A 109 13.38 8.69 2.57
N ALA A 110 12.51 7.98 1.83
CA ALA A 110 12.02 6.67 2.24
C ALA A 110 13.16 5.65 2.38
N ILE A 111 14.07 5.61 1.40
CA ILE A 111 15.24 4.71 1.41
C ILE A 111 16.15 5.01 2.63
N LYS A 112 16.53 6.26 2.85
CA LYS A 112 17.42 6.65 3.95
C LYS A 112 16.81 6.35 5.31
N SER A 113 15.51 6.62 5.48
CA SER A 113 14.79 6.31 6.71
C SER A 113 14.69 4.80 6.96
N ALA A 114 14.40 4.02 5.93
CA ALA A 114 14.24 2.57 6.01
C ALA A 114 15.58 1.83 6.19
N PHE A 115 16.67 2.37 5.64
CA PHE A 115 18.00 1.78 5.69
C PHE A 115 18.47 1.55 7.13
N ARG A 116 18.21 2.50 8.03
CA ARG A 116 18.59 2.40 9.45
C ARG A 116 18.00 1.18 10.16
N TYR A 117 16.82 0.74 9.72
CA TYR A 117 16.07 -0.37 10.31
C TYR A 117 16.03 -1.61 9.42
N ASN A 118 16.69 -1.55 8.26
CA ASN A 118 16.69 -2.61 7.25
C ASN A 118 15.26 -3.03 6.81
N TYR A 119 14.32 -2.07 6.73
CA TYR A 119 12.96 -2.33 6.29
C TYR A 119 12.90 -2.60 4.79
N VAL A 120 12.46 -3.79 4.40
CA VAL A 120 12.42 -4.23 3.00
C VAL A 120 10.99 -4.41 2.51
N ARG A 121 10.13 -5.00 3.34
CA ARG A 121 8.80 -5.42 2.92
C ARG A 121 7.91 -4.26 2.46
N ILE A 122 8.01 -3.12 3.11
CA ILE A 122 7.23 -1.94 2.78
C ILE A 122 7.44 -1.45 1.33
N PHE A 123 8.62 -1.66 0.76
CA PHE A 123 8.90 -1.40 -0.67
C PHE A 123 8.46 -2.58 -1.54
N ALA A 124 8.66 -3.81 -1.07
CA ALA A 124 8.30 -5.01 -1.81
C ALA A 124 6.79 -5.08 -2.07
N ASP A 125 5.99 -4.65 -1.10
CA ASP A 125 4.53 -4.66 -1.19
C ASP A 125 3.99 -3.71 -2.27
N GLU A 126 4.78 -2.72 -2.75
CA GLU A 126 4.43 -1.84 -3.87
C GLU A 126 4.76 -2.42 -5.26
N GLY A 127 5.45 -3.55 -5.31
CA GLY A 127 5.65 -4.32 -6.53
C GLY A 127 6.42 -3.61 -7.64
N LYS A 128 5.97 -3.83 -8.90
CA LYS A 128 6.71 -3.46 -10.11
C LYS A 128 6.98 -1.96 -10.24
N LEU A 129 6.00 -1.11 -9.92
CA LEU A 129 6.19 0.35 -10.06
C LEU A 129 7.28 0.86 -9.13
N CYS A 130 7.29 0.40 -7.88
CA CYS A 130 8.34 0.73 -6.93
C CYS A 130 9.71 0.23 -7.43
N ALA A 131 9.80 -0.98 -7.96
CA ALA A 131 11.05 -1.50 -8.53
C ALA A 131 11.56 -0.65 -9.70
N ILE A 132 10.67 -0.15 -10.57
CA ILE A 132 11.03 0.75 -11.68
C ILE A 132 11.61 2.06 -11.14
N ILE A 133 10.95 2.69 -10.17
CA ILE A 133 11.41 3.95 -9.56
C ILE A 133 12.77 3.74 -8.89
N LEU A 134 12.93 2.69 -8.09
CA LEU A 134 14.19 2.36 -7.43
C LEU A 134 15.33 2.11 -8.42
N ASN A 135 15.07 1.43 -9.55
CA ASN A 135 16.06 1.21 -10.60
C ASN A 135 16.51 2.54 -11.25
N LYS A 136 15.56 3.41 -11.60
CA LYS A 136 15.88 4.72 -12.17
C LYS A 136 16.64 5.59 -11.15
N TYR A 137 16.17 5.63 -9.91
CA TYR A 137 16.85 6.31 -8.83
C TYR A 137 18.32 5.85 -8.69
N LEU A 138 18.55 4.53 -8.66
CA LEU A 138 19.91 3.99 -8.53
C LEU A 138 20.82 4.33 -9.70
N ARG A 139 20.29 4.44 -10.92
CA ARG A 139 21.04 4.84 -12.12
C ARG A 139 21.40 6.32 -12.12
N ASN A 140 20.51 7.17 -11.60
CA ASN A 140 20.70 8.63 -11.61
C ASN A 140 21.48 9.17 -10.41
N ARG A 141 21.70 8.34 -9.36
CA ARG A 141 22.40 8.76 -8.14
C ARG A 141 23.76 8.06 -8.05
N HIS A 142 24.80 8.79 -8.43
CA HIS A 142 26.19 8.31 -8.39
C HIS A 142 26.85 8.51 -7.01
N ASP A 143 26.31 9.39 -6.19
CA ASP A 143 26.80 9.85 -4.88
C ASP A 143 26.46 8.90 -3.70
N LEU A 144 25.76 7.80 -3.96
CA LEU A 144 25.36 6.85 -2.91
C LEU A 144 26.54 6.00 -2.40
N SER A 145 26.61 5.76 -1.09
CA SER A 145 27.56 4.83 -0.50
C SER A 145 27.39 3.38 -1.01
N SER A 146 28.45 2.58 -0.89
CA SER A 146 28.42 1.17 -1.31
C SER A 146 27.34 0.37 -0.58
N GLU A 147 27.15 0.62 0.73
CA GLU A 147 26.16 -0.04 1.57
C GLU A 147 24.73 0.32 1.13
N LEU A 148 24.50 1.61 0.85
CA LEU A 148 23.18 2.08 0.42
C LEU A 148 22.84 1.55 -0.97
N LYS A 149 23.83 1.47 -1.90
CA LYS A 149 23.64 0.83 -3.21
C LYS A 149 23.26 -0.66 -3.08
N LYS A 150 23.90 -1.40 -2.16
CA LYS A 150 23.57 -2.80 -1.89
C LYS A 150 22.14 -2.92 -1.34
N TYR A 151 21.77 -2.03 -0.43
CA TYR A 151 20.43 -2.01 0.14
C TYR A 151 19.36 -1.71 -0.92
N VAL A 152 19.54 -0.69 -1.77
CA VAL A 152 18.59 -0.39 -2.86
C VAL A 152 18.45 -1.56 -3.82
N LYS A 153 19.53 -2.26 -4.18
CA LYS A 153 19.45 -3.49 -4.98
C LYS A 153 18.64 -4.59 -4.29
N LYS A 154 18.76 -4.72 -2.96
CA LYS A 154 17.94 -5.65 -2.16
C LYS A 154 16.45 -5.28 -2.24
N LEU A 155 16.11 -3.98 -2.14
CA LEU A 155 14.73 -3.50 -2.29
C LEU A 155 14.17 -3.80 -3.67
N ILE A 156 14.93 -3.54 -4.74
CA ILE A 156 14.56 -3.83 -6.13
C ILE A 156 14.23 -5.31 -6.31
N ASN A 157 15.10 -6.19 -5.82
CA ASN A 157 14.91 -7.63 -5.94
C ASN A 157 13.66 -8.10 -5.19
N ALA A 158 13.41 -7.55 -3.98
CA ALA A 158 12.23 -7.87 -3.20
C ALA A 158 10.93 -7.39 -3.89
N ALA A 159 10.93 -6.17 -4.44
CA ALA A 159 9.79 -5.62 -5.16
C ALA A 159 9.49 -6.39 -6.46
N ASN A 160 10.52 -6.81 -7.19
CA ASN A 160 10.34 -7.65 -8.39
C ASN A 160 9.77 -9.04 -8.05
N LYS A 161 10.24 -9.67 -6.96
CA LYS A 161 9.68 -10.96 -6.50
C LYS A 161 8.21 -10.81 -6.12
N SER A 162 7.87 -9.77 -5.39
CA SER A 162 6.47 -9.49 -5.01
C SER A 162 5.59 -9.24 -6.24
N ALA A 163 6.11 -8.57 -7.28
CA ALA A 163 5.40 -8.32 -8.52
C ALA A 163 5.07 -9.61 -9.30
N ILE A 164 5.92 -10.62 -9.23
CA ILE A 164 5.67 -11.94 -9.85
C ILE A 164 4.55 -12.66 -9.11
N LEU A 165 4.54 -12.59 -7.79
CA LEU A 165 3.55 -13.27 -6.95
C LEU A 165 2.17 -12.58 -6.98
N SER A 166 2.14 -11.29 -7.33
CA SER A 166 0.91 -10.47 -7.39
C SER A 166 0.97 -9.55 -8.61
N PRO A 167 0.78 -10.08 -9.83
CA PRO A 167 1.00 -9.36 -11.09
C PRO A 167 0.12 -8.13 -11.28
N ASN A 168 -1.03 -8.06 -10.61
CA ASN A 168 -1.98 -6.95 -10.72
C ASN A 168 -1.65 -5.74 -9.84
N LYS A 169 -0.58 -5.79 -9.04
CA LYS A 169 -0.13 -4.62 -8.30
C LYS A 169 0.41 -3.55 -9.27
N MET A 170 -0.42 -2.57 -9.57
CA MET A 170 -0.08 -1.34 -10.31
C MET A 170 0.50 -1.50 -11.73
N THR A 171 0.22 -2.58 -12.43
CA THR A 171 0.52 -2.69 -13.85
C THR A 171 -0.75 -2.97 -14.60
N ASN A 172 -1.29 -1.94 -15.24
CA ASN A 172 -2.20 -2.15 -16.36
C ASN A 172 -1.45 -2.91 -17.43
N GLN A 173 -1.60 -4.21 -17.48
CA GLN A 173 -1.67 -5.07 -18.63
C GLN A 173 -1.33 -6.52 -18.29
N VAL A 174 -2.10 -7.37 -18.89
CA VAL A 174 -1.99 -8.82 -19.10
C VAL A 174 -2.87 -9.65 -18.15
N ASN A 175 -3.91 -10.18 -18.77
CA ASN A 175 -4.77 -11.29 -18.35
C ASN A 175 -3.94 -12.48 -17.85
N GLN A 176 -3.56 -12.47 -16.58
CA GLN A 176 -3.20 -13.69 -15.88
C GLN A 176 -4.26 -13.95 -14.82
N VAL A 177 -4.78 -15.15 -14.84
CA VAL A 177 -5.77 -15.66 -13.88
C VAL A 177 -5.22 -15.49 -12.49
N VAL A 178 -5.58 -14.37 -11.84
CA VAL A 178 -5.34 -14.18 -10.42
C VAL A 178 -6.32 -15.10 -9.72
N LYS A 179 -5.81 -16.00 -8.90
CA LYS A 179 -6.67 -16.80 -8.03
C LYS A 179 -7.48 -15.82 -7.17
N SER A 180 -8.76 -15.74 -7.43
CA SER A 180 -9.71 -15.10 -6.51
C SER A 180 -9.66 -15.85 -5.16
N LEU A 181 -10.04 -15.17 -4.08
CA LEU A 181 -10.35 -15.86 -2.84
C LEU A 181 -11.33 -16.99 -3.16
N THR A 182 -11.10 -18.16 -2.60
CA THR A 182 -12.10 -19.24 -2.63
C THR A 182 -13.35 -18.76 -1.88
N LYS A 183 -14.52 -19.33 -2.20
CA LYS A 183 -15.77 -19.00 -1.50
C LYS A 183 -15.61 -19.09 0.03
N SER A 184 -14.92 -20.12 0.52
CA SER A 184 -14.66 -20.30 1.94
C SER A 184 -13.76 -19.21 2.54
N GLU A 185 -12.72 -18.77 1.82
CA GLU A 185 -11.87 -17.66 2.27
C GLU A 185 -12.64 -16.34 2.30
N GLU A 186 -13.56 -16.13 1.34
CA GLU A 186 -14.41 -14.95 1.31
C GLU A 186 -15.46 -14.97 2.44
N GLU A 187 -16.03 -16.12 2.74
CA GLU A 187 -16.95 -16.30 3.88
C GLU A 187 -16.26 -16.02 5.21
N VAL A 188 -15.06 -16.58 5.44
CA VAL A 188 -14.25 -16.27 6.63
C VAL A 188 -13.97 -14.77 6.75
N LEU A 189 -13.57 -14.14 5.64
CA LEU A 189 -13.28 -12.70 5.63
C LEU A 189 -14.52 -11.86 5.96
N ASN A 190 -15.68 -12.21 5.41
CA ASN A 190 -16.92 -11.51 5.69
C ASN A 190 -17.33 -11.64 7.18
N LEU A 191 -17.24 -12.82 7.76
CA LEU A 191 -17.53 -13.04 9.17
C LEU A 191 -16.58 -12.27 10.10
N LEU A 192 -15.30 -12.16 9.73
CA LEU A 192 -14.34 -11.31 10.45
C LEU A 192 -14.71 -9.82 10.35
N ILE A 193 -15.19 -9.36 9.18
CA ILE A 193 -15.67 -7.98 8.99
C ILE A 193 -16.88 -7.69 9.86
N ASP A 194 -17.78 -8.68 10.01
CA ASP A 194 -18.98 -8.58 10.84
C ASP A 194 -18.67 -8.68 12.34
N GLY A 195 -17.40 -8.89 12.69
CA GLY A 195 -16.91 -8.87 14.07
C GLY A 195 -16.99 -10.21 14.81
N PHE A 196 -17.22 -11.31 14.10
CA PHE A 196 -17.20 -12.65 14.70
C PHE A 196 -15.78 -13.02 15.16
N LYS A 197 -15.68 -13.71 16.30
CA LYS A 197 -14.41 -14.24 16.81
C LYS A 197 -14.04 -15.50 16.05
N TYR A 198 -12.74 -15.81 15.97
CA TYR A 198 -12.24 -17.03 15.31
C TYR A 198 -12.92 -18.31 15.77
N ALA A 199 -13.22 -18.43 17.08
CA ALA A 199 -13.91 -19.59 17.64
C ALA A 199 -15.33 -19.74 17.11
N ASP A 200 -16.04 -18.64 16.87
CA ASP A 200 -17.41 -18.63 16.36
C ASP A 200 -17.42 -18.93 14.86
N ILE A 201 -16.47 -18.37 14.12
CA ILE A 201 -16.25 -18.65 12.69
C ILE A 201 -15.93 -20.12 12.47
N SER A 202 -15.04 -20.69 13.30
CA SER A 202 -14.68 -22.10 13.25
C SER A 202 -15.90 -23.00 13.41
N LYS A 203 -16.78 -22.69 14.35
CA LYS A 203 -18.03 -23.43 14.57
C LYS A 203 -19.01 -23.26 13.41
N GLN A 204 -19.20 -22.04 12.93
CA GLN A 204 -20.17 -21.72 11.88
C GLN A 204 -19.79 -22.33 10.53
N LEU A 205 -18.51 -22.32 10.19
CA LEU A 205 -17.99 -22.86 8.92
C LEU A 205 -17.48 -24.29 9.03
N ASN A 206 -17.56 -24.91 10.23
CA ASN A 206 -17.06 -26.26 10.52
C ASN A 206 -15.59 -26.48 10.08
N ILE A 207 -14.72 -25.48 10.34
CA ILE A 207 -13.30 -25.51 10.04
C ILE A 207 -12.47 -25.57 11.32
N LYS A 208 -11.34 -26.27 11.29
CA LYS A 208 -10.43 -26.33 12.44
C LYS A 208 -9.57 -25.05 12.52
N ILE A 209 -9.44 -24.53 13.73
CA ILE A 209 -8.44 -23.52 14.06
C ILE A 209 -7.14 -24.29 14.31
N SER A 210 -6.12 -24.06 13.49
CA SER A 210 -4.77 -24.62 13.67
C SER A 210 -3.94 -23.74 14.61
#